data_801222fad5097071d2cb988675d77ee5
#
_entry.id   801222fad5097071d2cb988675d77ee5
#
_cell.length_a   1.000
_cell.length_b   1.000
_cell.length_c   1.000
_cell.angle_alpha   90.00
_cell.angle_beta   90.00
_cell.angle_gamma   90.00
#
_symmetry.space_group_name_H-M   'P 1'
#
loop_
_entity.id
_entity.type
_entity.pdbx_description
1 polymer ?
#
loop_
_entity_poly.entity_id
_entity_poly.type
_entity_poly.pdbx_seq_one_letter_code
_entity_poly.pdbx_strand_id
1 'polypeptide(L)'
;MCRHLAYLGPVVALGEVLSEPAHSLVRQSWEPLRQWSGTVNADGFGIGWYAEGDPVPARYRRSGPIWGDLTFTDLARVVRSGAALAAVRDATDPGADGEAAAAPFADGPWLFSHNGAVRGWPESAAPLAAGLPPAALLRLAARTDSALVWALVLHRLRAGDDLGTALAEPVRELASAAPGSRLNLLLTDGVTIAATAWGDSLWYLADAQRRRTVVASEPYDDDTRWREVPDRTLLTATRTRVELTPLKENSP
;
A
#
# COMPACT_ATOMS: atom_id res chain seq x y z
N MET A 1 1.02 -13.28 1.56
CA MET A 1 1.64 -12.03 1.04
C MET A 1 0.55 -11.18 0.41
N CYS A 2 0.51 -9.88 0.70
CA CYS A 2 -0.54 -8.98 0.20
C CYS A 2 -0.28 -8.53 -1.24
N ARG A 3 -1.28 -7.93 -1.91
CA ARG A 3 -1.12 -7.14 -3.13
C ARG A 3 -1.74 -5.77 -2.92
N HIS A 4 -1.16 -4.74 -3.51
CA HIS A 4 -1.69 -3.40 -3.41
C HIS A 4 -1.50 -2.62 -4.73
N LEU A 5 -2.31 -1.58 -4.86
CA LEU A 5 -2.32 -0.69 -6.01
C LEU A 5 -2.70 0.72 -5.57
N ALA A 6 -2.02 1.74 -6.09
CA ALA A 6 -2.44 3.15 -6.01
C ALA A 6 -2.61 3.73 -7.41
N TYR A 7 -3.62 4.55 -7.56
CA TYR A 7 -4.02 5.21 -8.80
C TYR A 7 -4.09 6.72 -8.61
N LEU A 8 -3.49 7.46 -9.51
CA LEU A 8 -3.71 8.89 -9.72
C LEU A 8 -3.98 9.12 -11.21
N GLY A 9 -5.11 9.75 -11.53
CA GLY A 9 -5.45 9.95 -12.96
C GLY A 9 -6.74 10.71 -13.18
N PRO A 10 -7.30 10.61 -14.40
CA PRO A 10 -8.67 11.04 -14.68
C PRO A 10 -9.67 10.35 -13.74
N VAL A 11 -10.81 10.97 -13.53
CA VAL A 11 -11.89 10.38 -12.73
C VAL A 11 -12.51 9.21 -13.49
N VAL A 12 -12.32 8.00 -12.96
CA VAL A 12 -12.83 6.73 -13.51
C VAL A 12 -13.65 5.98 -12.46
N ALA A 13 -14.46 5.01 -12.87
CA ALA A 13 -15.06 4.09 -11.93
C ALA A 13 -13.95 3.23 -11.28
N LEU A 14 -14.08 2.90 -9.99
CA LEU A 14 -13.06 2.09 -9.31
C LEU A 14 -12.90 0.72 -9.99
N GLY A 15 -13.96 0.17 -10.59
CA GLY A 15 -13.92 -1.09 -11.34
C GLY A 15 -12.96 -1.07 -12.52
N GLU A 16 -12.87 0.06 -13.24
CA GLU A 16 -11.96 0.24 -14.37
C GLU A 16 -10.47 0.03 -14.00
N VAL A 17 -10.14 0.15 -12.71
CA VAL A 17 -8.76 0.00 -12.20
C VAL A 17 -8.59 -1.28 -11.38
N LEU A 18 -9.63 -1.70 -10.65
CA LEU A 18 -9.50 -2.72 -9.62
C LEU A 18 -10.04 -4.11 -10.00
N SER A 19 -11.02 -4.19 -10.92
CA SER A 19 -11.72 -5.45 -11.24
C SER A 19 -11.83 -5.79 -12.72
N GLU A 20 -11.90 -4.80 -13.62
CA GLU A 20 -12.11 -5.02 -15.05
C GLU A 20 -10.84 -5.44 -15.83
N PRO A 21 -9.62 -4.94 -15.50
CA PRO A 21 -8.41 -5.34 -16.21
C PRO A 21 -8.15 -6.85 -16.12
N ALA A 22 -7.49 -7.42 -17.14
CA ALA A 22 -7.24 -8.86 -17.24
C ALA A 22 -6.49 -9.45 -16.02
N HIS A 23 -5.55 -8.69 -15.46
CA HIS A 23 -4.75 -9.03 -14.28
C HIS A 23 -5.06 -8.09 -13.11
N SER A 24 -6.34 -7.72 -12.97
CA SER A 24 -6.82 -6.78 -11.95
C SER A 24 -6.43 -7.19 -10.53
N LEU A 25 -6.46 -6.25 -9.58
CA LEU A 25 -6.20 -6.54 -8.17
C LEU A 25 -7.16 -7.62 -7.64
N VAL A 26 -8.41 -7.64 -8.12
CA VAL A 26 -9.37 -8.71 -7.82
C VAL A 26 -8.83 -10.05 -8.32
N ARG A 27 -8.33 -10.14 -9.55
CA ARG A 27 -7.73 -11.37 -10.10
C ARG A 27 -6.47 -11.79 -9.35
N GLN A 28 -5.59 -10.84 -9.02
CA GLN A 28 -4.37 -11.07 -8.24
C GLN A 28 -4.65 -11.64 -6.84
N SER A 29 -5.87 -11.51 -6.32
CA SER A 29 -6.21 -12.06 -5.01
C SER A 29 -6.22 -13.60 -4.98
N TRP A 30 -6.38 -14.27 -6.11
CA TRP A 30 -6.30 -15.75 -6.20
C TRP A 30 -5.36 -16.26 -7.30
N GLU A 31 -4.94 -15.44 -8.26
CA GLU A 31 -4.07 -15.80 -9.37
C GLU A 31 -3.03 -14.69 -9.64
N PRO A 32 -2.19 -14.35 -8.65
CA PRO A 32 -1.11 -13.39 -8.88
C PRO A 32 -0.04 -14.01 -9.77
N LEU A 33 0.50 -13.23 -10.72
CA LEU A 33 1.52 -13.70 -11.66
C LEU A 33 2.94 -13.58 -11.10
N ARG A 34 3.14 -12.68 -10.11
CA ARG A 34 4.46 -12.32 -9.58
C ARG A 34 4.55 -12.41 -8.06
N GLN A 35 3.76 -13.29 -7.47
CA GLN A 35 3.81 -13.58 -6.03
C GLN A 35 4.63 -14.84 -5.78
N TRP A 36 5.69 -14.74 -4.97
CA TRP A 36 6.63 -15.84 -4.72
C TRP A 36 6.27 -16.67 -3.49
N SER A 37 5.47 -16.15 -2.57
CA SER A 37 5.02 -16.86 -1.36
C SER A 37 3.53 -16.62 -1.12
N GLY A 38 2.81 -17.72 -0.81
CA GLY A 38 1.35 -17.71 -0.78
C GLY A 38 0.78 -17.62 -2.20
N THR A 39 -0.47 -18.02 -2.38
CA THR A 39 -1.15 -17.98 -3.68
C THR A 39 -2.51 -17.31 -3.63
N VAL A 40 -3.09 -17.17 -2.43
CA VAL A 40 -4.45 -16.67 -2.25
C VAL A 40 -4.47 -15.60 -1.17
N ASN A 41 -4.99 -14.42 -1.51
CA ASN A 41 -5.11 -13.27 -0.62
C ASN A 41 -6.57 -13.16 -0.16
N ALA A 42 -6.97 -14.05 0.77
CA ALA A 42 -8.35 -14.25 1.19
C ALA A 42 -8.70 -13.64 2.57
N ASP A 43 -7.71 -13.10 3.29
CA ASP A 43 -7.84 -12.71 4.70
C ASP A 43 -8.19 -11.23 4.90
N GLY A 44 -8.74 -10.62 3.87
CA GLY A 44 -9.24 -9.26 3.88
C GLY A 44 -8.85 -8.47 2.64
N PHE A 45 -9.57 -7.39 2.44
CA PHE A 45 -9.30 -6.40 1.42
C PHE A 45 -9.78 -5.03 1.85
N GLY A 46 -9.32 -4.02 1.14
CA GLY A 46 -9.87 -2.69 1.30
C GLY A 46 -9.52 -1.76 0.15
N ILE A 47 -10.33 -0.73 0.04
CA ILE A 47 -10.21 0.33 -0.94
C ILE A 47 -10.40 1.65 -0.23
N GLY A 48 -9.51 2.61 -0.51
CA GLY A 48 -9.67 4.00 -0.14
C GLY A 48 -9.70 4.86 -1.40
N TRP A 49 -10.50 5.91 -1.41
CA TRP A 49 -10.61 6.83 -2.54
C TRP A 49 -10.88 8.26 -2.06
N TYR A 50 -10.55 9.22 -2.88
CA TYR A 50 -10.79 10.64 -2.61
C TYR A 50 -11.98 11.13 -3.45
N ALA A 51 -12.96 11.71 -2.78
CA ALA A 51 -14.05 12.42 -3.43
C ALA A 51 -13.60 13.82 -3.84
N GLU A 52 -14.20 14.37 -4.89
CA GLU A 52 -13.91 15.73 -5.32
C GLU A 52 -14.26 16.73 -4.22
N GLY A 53 -13.31 17.61 -3.89
CA GLY A 53 -13.49 18.63 -2.87
C GLY A 53 -13.34 18.14 -1.42
N ASP A 54 -13.15 16.83 -1.19
CA ASP A 54 -12.90 16.27 0.15
C ASP A 54 -11.45 15.78 0.27
N PRO A 55 -10.62 16.39 1.14
CA PRO A 55 -9.24 15.94 1.35
C PRO A 55 -9.15 14.67 2.20
N VAL A 56 -10.23 14.28 2.89
CA VAL A 56 -10.26 13.08 3.72
C VAL A 56 -10.78 11.90 2.89
N PRO A 57 -9.98 10.83 2.71
CA PRO A 57 -10.41 9.70 1.89
C PRO A 57 -11.51 8.89 2.57
N ALA A 58 -12.48 8.45 1.77
CA ALA A 58 -13.42 7.41 2.18
C ALA A 58 -12.76 6.03 2.06
N ARG A 59 -13.23 5.05 2.85
CA ARG A 59 -12.72 3.67 2.81
C ARG A 59 -13.85 2.65 2.87
N TYR A 60 -13.62 1.54 2.18
CA TYR A 60 -14.40 0.31 2.32
C TYR A 60 -13.43 -0.84 2.58
N ARG A 61 -13.61 -1.56 3.69
CA ARG A 61 -12.75 -2.68 4.10
C ARG A 61 -13.59 -3.87 4.55
N ARG A 62 -13.05 -5.08 4.36
CA ARG A 62 -13.66 -6.35 4.83
C ARG A 62 -12.57 -7.33 5.25
N SER A 63 -12.93 -8.24 6.15
CA SER A 63 -12.04 -9.32 6.61
C SER A 63 -12.08 -10.58 5.74
N GLY A 64 -12.94 -10.63 4.73
CA GLY A 64 -13.07 -11.76 3.81
C GLY A 64 -12.45 -11.49 2.44
N PRO A 65 -12.50 -12.47 1.54
CA PRO A 65 -11.95 -12.33 0.19
C PRO A 65 -12.76 -11.35 -0.67
N ILE A 66 -12.04 -10.56 -1.47
CA ILE A 66 -12.64 -9.54 -2.33
C ILE A 66 -13.62 -10.10 -3.35
N TRP A 67 -13.37 -11.32 -3.88
CA TRP A 67 -14.25 -11.98 -4.87
C TRP A 67 -15.58 -12.47 -4.28
N GLY A 68 -15.69 -12.56 -2.95
CA GLY A 68 -16.92 -12.98 -2.25
C GLY A 68 -17.80 -11.80 -1.82
N ASP A 69 -17.38 -10.58 -2.04
CA ASP A 69 -18.08 -9.39 -1.58
C ASP A 69 -18.94 -8.76 -2.69
N LEU A 70 -20.24 -9.03 -2.65
CA LEU A 70 -21.20 -8.51 -3.61
C LEU A 70 -21.34 -6.97 -3.54
N THR A 71 -21.20 -6.39 -2.34
CA THR A 71 -21.26 -4.93 -2.15
C THR A 71 -20.10 -4.24 -2.84
N PHE A 72 -18.90 -4.86 -2.86
CA PHE A 72 -17.76 -4.34 -3.58
C PHE A 72 -18.03 -4.19 -5.08
N THR A 73 -18.73 -5.15 -5.69
CA THR A 73 -19.06 -5.12 -7.12
C THR A 73 -19.90 -3.89 -7.47
N ASP A 74 -20.91 -3.58 -6.67
CA ASP A 74 -21.73 -2.37 -6.89
C ASP A 74 -20.94 -1.09 -6.61
N LEU A 75 -20.15 -1.09 -5.53
CA LEU A 75 -19.33 0.05 -5.14
C LEU A 75 -18.28 0.37 -6.23
N ALA A 76 -17.59 -0.64 -6.74
CA ALA A 76 -16.60 -0.50 -7.81
C ALA A 76 -17.20 0.06 -9.10
N ARG A 77 -18.46 -0.30 -9.42
CA ARG A 77 -19.19 0.19 -10.59
C ARG A 77 -19.62 1.64 -10.46
N VAL A 78 -20.05 2.10 -9.27
CA VAL A 78 -20.69 3.43 -9.11
C VAL A 78 -19.77 4.48 -8.54
N VAL A 79 -18.80 4.12 -7.71
CA VAL A 79 -17.85 5.08 -7.13
C VAL A 79 -16.82 5.48 -8.17
N ARG A 80 -16.71 6.79 -8.38
CA ARG A 80 -15.74 7.38 -9.32
C ARG A 80 -14.73 8.22 -8.57
N SER A 81 -13.46 8.08 -8.91
CA SER A 81 -12.38 8.84 -8.29
C SER A 81 -11.20 9.05 -9.23
N GLY A 82 -10.49 10.14 -9.03
CA GLY A 82 -9.19 10.42 -9.66
C GLY A 82 -8.00 10.01 -8.81
N ALA A 83 -8.23 9.46 -7.60
CA ALA A 83 -7.18 8.98 -6.71
C ALA A 83 -7.71 7.88 -5.80
N ALA A 84 -7.03 6.74 -5.77
CA ALA A 84 -7.42 5.59 -4.95
C ALA A 84 -6.20 4.76 -4.53
N LEU A 85 -6.32 4.05 -3.41
CA LEU A 85 -5.40 3.02 -2.95
C LEU A 85 -6.21 1.79 -2.54
N ALA A 86 -5.84 0.63 -3.05
CA ALA A 86 -6.51 -0.64 -2.73
C ALA A 86 -5.49 -1.72 -2.37
N ALA A 87 -5.91 -2.67 -1.54
CA ALA A 87 -5.10 -3.82 -1.16
C ALA A 87 -5.96 -5.07 -0.93
N VAL A 88 -5.35 -6.24 -1.20
CA VAL A 88 -5.84 -7.56 -0.79
C VAL A 88 -4.83 -8.20 0.14
N ARG A 89 -5.29 -8.94 1.13
CA ARG A 89 -4.48 -9.44 2.24
C ARG A 89 -4.43 -10.97 2.26
N ASP A 90 -3.21 -11.46 2.50
CA ASP A 90 -2.91 -12.81 2.94
C ASP A 90 -2.21 -12.67 4.31
N ALA A 91 -2.87 -13.08 5.37
CA ALA A 91 -2.42 -12.87 6.75
C ALA A 91 -1.24 -13.78 7.08
N THR A 92 -0.19 -13.21 7.67
CA THR A 92 0.95 -13.97 8.19
C THR A 92 0.59 -14.69 9.49
N ASP A 93 -0.35 -14.11 10.27
CA ASP A 93 -0.88 -14.68 11.50
C ASP A 93 -2.41 -14.89 11.36
N PRO A 94 -2.87 -16.16 11.32
CA PRO A 94 -4.30 -16.47 11.29
C PRO A 94 -4.94 -16.07 12.63
N GLY A 95 -5.71 -15.03 12.65
CA GLY A 95 -6.38 -14.50 13.84
C GLY A 95 -6.07 -13.05 14.15
N ALA A 96 -5.18 -12.43 13.39
CA ALA A 96 -4.95 -10.99 13.50
C ALA A 96 -6.19 -10.22 13.07
N ASP A 97 -6.78 -9.58 14.03
CA ASP A 97 -7.73 -8.45 14.09
C ASP A 97 -8.66 -8.15 12.87
N GLY A 98 -9.04 -9.15 12.08
CA GLY A 98 -10.11 -9.05 11.08
C GLY A 98 -10.01 -7.84 10.14
N GLU A 99 -11.11 -7.08 10.03
CA GLU A 99 -11.20 -5.89 9.16
C GLU A 99 -10.23 -4.77 9.58
N ALA A 100 -9.91 -4.66 10.87
CA ALA A 100 -9.01 -3.64 11.38
C ALA A 100 -7.58 -3.78 10.83
N ALA A 101 -7.17 -5.02 10.50
CA ALA A 101 -5.87 -5.33 9.90
C ALA A 101 -5.85 -5.19 8.36
N ALA A 102 -7.00 -5.04 7.71
CA ALA A 102 -7.08 -4.85 6.26
C ALA A 102 -6.66 -3.42 5.87
N ALA A 103 -5.68 -3.32 4.98
CA ALA A 103 -5.31 -2.05 4.36
C ALA A 103 -6.41 -1.58 3.38
N PRO A 104 -6.50 -0.26 3.07
CA PRO A 104 -5.61 0.79 3.52
C PRO A 104 -5.87 1.25 4.96
N PHE A 105 -4.80 1.51 5.70
CA PHE A 105 -4.84 2.32 6.90
C PHE A 105 -5.02 3.78 6.51
N ALA A 106 -5.61 4.61 7.38
CA ALA A 106 -5.79 6.02 7.09
C ALA A 106 -5.73 6.87 8.36
N ASP A 107 -5.25 8.10 8.17
CA ASP A 107 -5.33 9.18 9.16
C ASP A 107 -5.27 10.53 8.40
N GLY A 108 -6.19 11.47 8.71
CA GLY A 108 -6.30 12.72 7.94
C GLY A 108 -6.39 12.46 6.43
N PRO A 109 -5.53 13.09 5.61
CA PRO A 109 -5.57 12.94 4.16
C PRO A 109 -4.87 11.67 3.64
N TRP A 110 -4.22 10.88 4.49
CA TRP A 110 -3.33 9.81 4.05
C TRP A 110 -4.00 8.44 4.00
N LEU A 111 -3.69 7.69 2.94
CA LEU A 111 -3.96 6.25 2.81
C LEU A 111 -2.64 5.50 2.75
N PHE A 112 -2.54 4.38 3.46
CA PHE A 112 -1.33 3.58 3.56
C PHE A 112 -1.61 2.08 3.43
N SER A 113 -0.67 1.36 2.78
CA SER A 113 -0.65 -0.10 2.68
C SER A 113 0.77 -0.63 2.80
N HIS A 114 0.93 -1.78 3.46
CA HIS A 114 2.16 -2.56 3.54
C HIS A 114 1.93 -3.92 2.88
N ASN A 115 2.68 -4.22 1.84
CA ASN A 115 2.84 -5.56 1.27
C ASN A 115 4.19 -6.12 1.68
N GLY A 116 4.21 -7.05 2.58
CA GLY A 116 5.43 -7.61 3.13
C GLY A 116 5.26 -8.23 4.50
N ALA A 117 6.35 -8.33 5.23
CA ALA A 117 6.38 -8.75 6.63
C ALA A 117 7.67 -8.29 7.29
N VAL A 118 7.59 -7.85 8.53
CA VAL A 118 8.74 -7.55 9.39
C VAL A 118 9.26 -8.86 9.98
N ARG A 119 10.49 -9.25 9.62
CA ARG A 119 11.09 -10.50 10.08
C ARG A 119 11.37 -10.41 11.58
N GLY A 120 11.00 -11.47 12.32
CA GLY A 120 11.18 -11.53 13.78
C GLY A 120 10.21 -10.63 14.55
N TRP A 121 9.09 -10.23 13.92
CA TRP A 121 7.99 -9.54 14.60
C TRP A 121 7.43 -10.39 15.76
N PRO A 122 7.09 -9.78 16.93
CA PRO A 122 7.19 -8.34 17.22
C PRO A 122 8.54 -7.89 17.81
N GLU A 123 9.40 -8.83 18.23
CA GLU A 123 10.61 -8.54 19.02
C GLU A 123 11.62 -7.66 18.27
N SER A 124 11.82 -7.91 16.99
CA SER A 124 12.76 -7.14 16.15
C SER A 124 12.35 -5.67 15.98
N ALA A 125 11.05 -5.36 16.02
CA ALA A 125 10.52 -4.02 15.89
C ALA A 125 10.32 -3.29 17.23
N ALA A 126 10.45 -3.98 18.36
CA ALA A 126 10.23 -3.41 19.69
C ALA A 126 11.08 -2.15 19.99
N PRO A 127 12.38 -2.08 19.62
CA PRO A 127 13.16 -0.86 19.83
C PRO A 127 12.60 0.36 19.07
N LEU A 128 12.11 0.17 17.84
CA LEU A 128 11.49 1.24 17.06
C LEU A 128 10.14 1.65 17.63
N ALA A 129 9.35 0.68 18.07
CA ALA A 129 8.09 0.94 18.78
C ALA A 129 8.30 1.77 20.05
N ALA A 130 9.37 1.52 20.81
CA ALA A 130 9.72 2.28 22.02
C ALA A 130 10.05 3.75 21.74
N GLY A 131 10.41 4.11 20.51
CA GLY A 131 10.62 5.49 20.07
C GLY A 131 9.32 6.26 19.78
N LEU A 132 8.18 5.56 19.69
CA LEU A 132 6.89 6.20 19.46
C LEU A 132 6.26 6.70 20.79
N PRO A 133 5.47 7.79 20.73
CA PRO A 133 4.67 8.18 21.88
C PRO A 133 3.74 7.03 22.32
N PRO A 134 3.59 6.75 23.63
CA PRO A 134 2.74 5.67 24.11
C PRO A 134 1.31 5.72 23.56
N ALA A 135 0.76 6.92 23.38
CA ALA A 135 -0.55 7.12 22.79
C ALA A 135 -0.66 6.65 21.34
N ALA A 136 0.45 6.63 20.57
CA ALA A 136 0.46 6.08 19.20
C ALA A 136 0.32 4.56 19.23
N LEU A 137 1.00 3.88 20.15
CA LEU A 137 0.89 2.43 20.35
C LEU A 137 -0.51 2.01 20.81
N LEU A 138 -1.13 2.78 21.70
CA LEU A 138 -2.51 2.53 22.16
C LEU A 138 -3.57 2.75 21.08
N ARG A 139 -3.23 3.44 19.98
CA ARG A 139 -4.12 3.70 18.83
C ARG A 139 -3.87 2.78 17.64
N LEU A 140 -2.99 1.79 17.76
CA LEU A 140 -2.82 0.81 16.68
C LEU A 140 -4.17 0.17 16.33
N ALA A 141 -4.50 0.17 15.03
CA ALA A 141 -5.76 -0.39 14.55
C ALA A 141 -5.81 -1.92 14.72
N ALA A 142 -4.65 -2.57 14.69
CA ALA A 142 -4.50 -4.02 14.77
C ALA A 142 -3.15 -4.39 15.39
N ARG A 143 -3.02 -5.63 15.91
CA ARG A 143 -1.76 -6.17 16.45
C ARG A 143 -0.92 -6.81 15.36
N THR A 144 -0.63 -6.06 14.31
CA THR A 144 0.17 -6.51 13.16
C THR A 144 1.39 -5.64 12.97
N ASP A 145 2.40 -6.20 12.30
CA ASP A 145 3.57 -5.45 11.86
C ASP A 145 3.17 -4.25 10.97
N SER A 146 2.22 -4.46 10.06
CA SER A 146 1.72 -3.40 9.15
C SER A 146 1.10 -2.22 9.91
N ALA A 147 0.41 -2.47 11.02
CA ALA A 147 -0.15 -1.40 11.85
C ALA A 147 0.95 -0.61 12.58
N LEU A 148 2.03 -1.27 13.03
CA LEU A 148 3.19 -0.59 13.61
C LEU A 148 3.95 0.20 12.53
N VAL A 149 4.20 -0.40 11.36
CA VAL A 149 4.84 0.31 10.24
C VAL A 149 4.05 1.57 9.89
N TRP A 150 2.72 1.48 9.84
CA TRP A 150 1.87 2.66 9.67
C TRP A 150 2.06 3.70 10.79
N ALA A 151 2.13 3.28 12.04
CA ALA A 151 2.35 4.22 13.16
C ALA A 151 3.70 4.94 13.07
N LEU A 152 4.76 4.25 12.62
CA LEU A 152 6.08 4.85 12.37
C LEU A 152 6.01 5.90 11.25
N VAL A 153 5.41 5.55 10.11
CA VAL A 153 5.20 6.47 8.98
C VAL A 153 4.36 7.68 9.41
N LEU A 154 3.24 7.45 10.10
CA LEU A 154 2.34 8.50 10.57
C LEU A 154 3.01 9.45 11.56
N HIS A 155 3.90 8.93 12.42
CA HIS A 155 4.68 9.76 13.33
C HIS A 155 5.54 10.77 12.58
N ARG A 156 6.18 10.35 11.49
CA ARG A 156 7.00 11.21 10.63
C ARG A 156 6.18 12.22 9.83
N LEU A 157 5.05 11.78 9.25
CA LEU A 157 4.11 12.68 8.56
C LEU A 157 3.62 13.80 9.48
N ARG A 158 3.29 13.46 10.72
CA ARG A 158 2.85 14.45 11.74
C ARG A 158 3.98 15.36 12.22
N ALA A 159 5.24 14.93 12.08
CA ALA A 159 6.41 15.77 12.34
C ALA A 159 6.72 16.73 11.17
N GLY A 160 6.02 16.58 10.02
CA GLY A 160 6.14 17.49 8.88
C GLY A 160 7.00 16.95 7.73
N ASP A 161 7.41 15.68 7.76
CA ASP A 161 8.13 15.07 6.65
C ASP A 161 7.23 14.96 5.41
N ASP A 162 7.81 15.08 4.23
CA ASP A 162 7.15 14.74 2.98
C ASP A 162 6.89 13.22 2.88
N LEU A 163 5.98 12.81 1.96
CA LEU A 163 5.57 11.41 1.84
C LEU A 163 6.75 10.46 1.57
N GLY A 164 7.72 10.88 0.76
CA GLY A 164 8.88 10.09 0.41
C GLY A 164 9.78 9.84 1.62
N THR A 165 10.13 10.89 2.33
CA THR A 165 10.94 10.84 3.56
C THR A 165 10.23 10.04 4.65
N ALA A 166 8.92 10.26 4.83
CA ALA A 166 8.11 9.56 5.82
C ALA A 166 8.04 8.04 5.59
N LEU A 167 8.17 7.56 4.34
CA LEU A 167 8.31 6.13 4.02
C LEU A 167 9.76 5.64 4.14
N ALA A 168 10.71 6.40 3.60
CA ALA A 168 12.09 5.95 3.45
C ALA A 168 12.77 5.67 4.79
N GLU A 169 12.57 6.54 5.78
CA GLU A 169 13.24 6.41 7.07
C GLU A 169 12.77 5.18 7.86
N PRO A 170 11.45 4.92 8.07
CA PRO A 170 11.00 3.68 8.71
C PRO A 170 11.48 2.41 7.98
N VAL A 171 11.57 2.44 6.63
CA VAL A 171 12.09 1.31 5.86
C VAL A 171 13.56 1.04 6.19
N ARG A 172 14.41 2.08 6.24
CA ARG A 172 15.84 1.94 6.59
C ARG A 172 16.02 1.43 8.02
N GLU A 173 15.25 2.00 8.96
CA GLU A 173 15.29 1.60 10.37
C GLU A 173 14.85 0.14 10.57
N LEU A 174 13.72 -0.25 9.96
CA LEU A 174 13.20 -1.61 10.01
C LEU A 174 14.13 -2.61 9.29
N ALA A 175 14.69 -2.25 8.14
CA ALA A 175 15.61 -3.11 7.41
C ALA A 175 16.89 -3.37 8.21
N SER A 176 17.38 -2.38 8.97
CA SER A 176 18.51 -2.51 9.87
C SER A 176 18.18 -3.37 11.11
N ALA A 177 17.02 -3.12 11.73
CA ALA A 177 16.60 -3.83 12.96
C ALA A 177 16.14 -5.27 12.69
N ALA A 178 15.59 -5.52 11.51
CA ALA A 178 15.00 -6.79 11.10
C ALA A 178 15.47 -7.20 9.68
N PRO A 179 16.75 -7.58 9.49
CA PRO A 179 17.30 -7.94 8.18
C PRO A 179 16.50 -9.07 7.50
N GLY A 180 16.21 -8.89 6.20
CA GLY A 180 15.40 -9.82 5.42
C GLY A 180 13.89 -9.57 5.53
N SER A 181 13.48 -8.45 6.14
CA SER A 181 12.10 -7.95 6.06
C SER A 181 11.74 -7.58 4.63
N ARG A 182 10.47 -7.73 4.28
CA ARG A 182 9.89 -7.21 3.05
C ARG A 182 9.03 -6.01 3.38
N LEU A 183 9.37 -4.86 2.79
CA LEU A 183 8.83 -3.56 3.17
C LEU A 183 8.38 -2.77 1.93
N ASN A 184 7.55 -3.41 1.09
CA ASN A 184 6.88 -2.71 0.01
C ASN A 184 5.74 -1.88 0.60
N LEU A 185 5.97 -0.60 0.77
CA LEU A 185 5.02 0.34 1.33
C LEU A 185 4.40 1.16 0.21
N LEU A 186 3.15 1.55 0.40
CA LEU A 186 2.41 2.40 -0.53
C LEU A 186 1.62 3.43 0.25
N LEU A 187 1.84 4.70 -0.04
CA LEU A 187 1.28 5.87 0.64
C LEU A 187 0.77 6.87 -0.38
N THR A 188 -0.37 7.49 -0.11
CA THR A 188 -0.88 8.60 -0.94
C THR A 188 -1.70 9.59 -0.11
N ASP A 189 -1.71 10.84 -0.56
CA ASP A 189 -2.56 11.93 -0.06
C ASP A 189 -3.62 12.36 -1.11
N GLY A 190 -3.79 11.56 -2.19
CA GLY A 190 -4.69 11.87 -3.31
C GLY A 190 -4.05 12.75 -4.40
N VAL A 191 -2.88 13.31 -4.16
CA VAL A 191 -2.12 14.14 -5.10
C VAL A 191 -0.80 13.51 -5.49
N THR A 192 -0.14 12.91 -4.50
CA THR A 192 1.16 12.25 -4.63
C THR A 192 1.04 10.79 -4.20
N ILE A 193 1.78 9.91 -4.87
CA ILE A 193 2.06 8.55 -4.43
C ILE A 193 3.52 8.48 -4.00
N ALA A 194 3.79 7.94 -2.82
CA ALA A 194 5.11 7.46 -2.43
C ALA A 194 5.05 5.94 -2.24
N ALA A 195 6.07 5.23 -2.72
CA ALA A 195 6.13 3.77 -2.60
C ALA A 195 7.57 3.29 -2.44
N THR A 196 7.76 2.19 -1.73
CA THR A 196 9.06 1.53 -1.62
C THR A 196 9.00 0.14 -2.23
N ALA A 197 9.98 -0.19 -3.06
CA ALA A 197 10.29 -1.55 -3.48
C ALA A 197 11.38 -2.07 -2.54
N TRP A 198 11.05 -3.03 -1.68
CA TRP A 198 12.01 -3.63 -0.74
C TRP A 198 11.67 -5.09 -0.46
N GLY A 199 12.29 -5.95 -1.22
CA GLY A 199 12.20 -7.41 -1.07
C GLY A 199 11.03 -8.08 -1.81
N ASP A 200 10.11 -7.32 -2.41
CA ASP A 200 9.03 -7.81 -3.26
C ASP A 200 8.91 -6.96 -4.54
N SER A 201 8.22 -7.47 -5.56
CA SER A 201 8.01 -6.74 -6.81
C SER A 201 7.15 -5.49 -6.61
N LEU A 202 7.51 -4.43 -7.32
CA LEU A 202 6.72 -3.20 -7.44
C LEU A 202 6.83 -2.70 -8.88
N TRP A 203 5.72 -2.27 -9.44
CA TRP A 203 5.62 -1.81 -10.81
C TRP A 203 4.94 -0.46 -10.88
N TYR A 204 5.26 0.32 -11.90
CA TYR A 204 4.52 1.55 -12.18
C TYR A 204 4.22 1.69 -13.67
N LEU A 205 3.12 2.39 -13.96
CA LEU A 205 2.74 2.85 -15.28
C LEU A 205 2.53 4.35 -15.20
N ALA A 206 3.25 5.11 -16.03
CA ALA A 206 3.13 6.56 -16.13
C ALA A 206 2.72 6.96 -17.55
N ASP A 207 1.62 7.70 -17.65
CA ASP A 207 1.11 8.28 -18.89
C ASP A 207 0.89 9.78 -18.69
N ALA A 208 1.93 10.57 -18.97
CA ALA A 208 1.91 12.01 -18.76
C ALA A 208 0.86 12.70 -19.65
N GLN A 209 0.57 12.16 -20.84
CA GLN A 209 -0.43 12.73 -21.75
C GLN A 209 -1.85 12.58 -21.18
N ARG A 210 -2.16 11.42 -20.60
CA ARG A 210 -3.43 11.16 -19.91
C ARG A 210 -3.42 11.62 -18.45
N ARG A 211 -2.30 12.21 -17.98
CA ARG A 211 -2.11 12.60 -16.57
C ARG A 211 -2.43 11.47 -15.60
N ARG A 212 -1.93 10.27 -15.90
CA ARG A 212 -2.21 9.05 -15.16
C ARG A 212 -0.92 8.40 -14.68
N THR A 213 -0.88 8.05 -13.39
CA THR A 213 0.15 7.20 -12.80
C THR A 213 -0.50 6.12 -11.96
N VAL A 214 -0.03 4.89 -12.13
CA VAL A 214 -0.43 3.74 -11.33
C VAL A 214 0.83 3.12 -10.75
N VAL A 215 0.78 2.74 -9.47
CA VAL A 215 1.83 1.99 -8.79
C VAL A 215 1.18 0.74 -8.21
N ALA A 216 1.71 -0.45 -8.51
CA ALA A 216 1.09 -1.71 -8.14
C ALA A 216 2.13 -2.79 -7.85
N SER A 217 1.75 -3.80 -7.06
CA SER A 217 2.59 -4.97 -6.78
C SER A 217 2.98 -5.71 -8.06
N GLU A 218 2.11 -5.71 -9.08
CA GLU A 218 2.37 -6.22 -10.42
C GLU A 218 1.47 -5.51 -11.46
N PRO A 219 1.79 -5.54 -12.75
CA PRO A 219 0.92 -5.01 -13.81
C PRO A 219 -0.50 -5.59 -13.73
N TYR A 220 -1.51 -4.74 -13.86
CA TYR A 220 -2.91 -5.20 -13.87
C TYR A 220 -3.46 -5.45 -15.28
N ASP A 221 -2.72 -5.06 -16.30
CA ASP A 221 -3.04 -5.28 -17.72
C ASP A 221 -1.78 -5.53 -18.54
N ASP A 222 -1.93 -5.76 -19.85
CA ASP A 222 -0.84 -6.06 -20.79
C ASP A 222 -0.23 -4.78 -21.41
N ASP A 223 -0.41 -3.60 -20.80
CA ASP A 223 0.18 -2.36 -21.31
C ASP A 223 1.72 -2.43 -21.26
N THR A 224 2.36 -2.33 -22.43
CA THR A 224 3.83 -2.45 -22.57
C THR A 224 4.61 -1.31 -21.91
N ARG A 225 3.94 -0.28 -21.40
CA ARG A 225 4.54 0.85 -20.68
C ARG A 225 4.79 0.57 -19.21
N TRP A 226 4.31 -0.55 -18.65
CA TRP A 226 4.66 -0.95 -17.30
C TRP A 226 6.17 -1.09 -17.12
N ARG A 227 6.68 -0.55 -16.04
CA ARG A 227 8.09 -0.61 -15.66
C ARG A 227 8.23 -1.13 -14.25
N GLU A 228 9.18 -2.03 -14.05
CA GLU A 228 9.54 -2.51 -12.73
C GLU A 228 10.33 -1.45 -11.97
N VAL A 229 10.03 -1.29 -10.68
CA VAL A 229 10.82 -0.46 -9.77
C VAL A 229 11.97 -1.33 -9.26
N PRO A 230 13.23 -0.90 -9.41
CA PRO A 230 14.35 -1.65 -8.86
C PRO A 230 14.21 -1.89 -7.37
N ASP A 231 14.67 -3.04 -6.87
CA ASP A 231 14.69 -3.31 -5.43
C ASP A 231 15.47 -2.21 -4.67
N ARG A 232 15.10 -1.98 -3.41
CA ARG A 232 15.68 -0.93 -2.54
C ARG A 232 15.56 0.46 -3.15
N THR A 233 14.39 0.77 -3.67
CA THR A 233 14.12 2.06 -4.31
C THR A 233 12.85 2.69 -3.73
N LEU A 234 12.94 3.99 -3.47
CA LEU A 234 11.79 4.87 -3.25
C LEU A 234 11.29 5.38 -4.60
N LEU A 235 10.01 5.22 -4.85
CA LEU A 235 9.30 5.87 -5.93
C LEU A 235 8.45 7.00 -5.35
N THR A 236 8.56 8.19 -5.94
CA THR A 236 7.60 9.28 -5.72
C THR A 236 6.95 9.66 -7.05
N ALA A 237 5.64 9.85 -7.04
CA ALA A 237 4.91 10.11 -8.26
C ALA A 237 3.74 11.07 -8.07
N THR A 238 3.48 11.85 -9.11
CA THR A 238 2.25 12.63 -9.32
C THR A 238 1.56 12.14 -10.59
N ARG A 239 0.48 12.79 -11.01
CA ARG A 239 -0.21 12.46 -12.27
C ARG A 239 0.66 12.61 -13.53
N THR A 240 1.80 13.30 -13.45
CA THR A 240 2.63 13.64 -14.63
C THR A 240 4.11 13.34 -14.48
N ARG A 241 4.58 13.02 -13.27
CA ARG A 241 5.99 12.82 -12.98
C ARG A 241 6.18 11.59 -12.10
N VAL A 242 7.24 10.85 -12.37
CA VAL A 242 7.73 9.75 -11.53
C VAL A 242 9.22 9.97 -11.29
N GLU A 243 9.63 9.83 -10.04
CA GLU A 243 11.03 9.86 -9.61
C GLU A 243 11.37 8.57 -8.88
N LEU A 244 12.55 8.05 -9.14
CA LEU A 244 13.10 6.86 -8.48
C LEU A 244 14.37 7.26 -7.74
N THR A 245 14.43 6.99 -6.43
CA THR A 245 15.58 7.29 -5.58
C THR A 245 16.06 6.01 -4.89
N PRO A 246 17.31 5.56 -5.13
CA PRO A 246 17.83 4.39 -4.43
C PRO A 246 17.84 4.58 -2.91
N LEU A 247 17.33 3.60 -2.18
CA LEU A 247 17.38 3.54 -0.72
C LEU A 247 18.63 2.76 -0.31
N LYS A 248 19.66 3.48 0.13
CA LYS A 248 20.84 2.83 0.71
C LYS A 248 20.52 2.37 2.13
N GLU A 249 20.99 1.18 2.51
CA GLU A 249 21.03 0.79 3.91
C GLU A 249 21.96 1.78 4.65
N ASN A 250 21.57 2.18 5.84
CA ASN A 250 22.49 2.92 6.70
C ASN A 250 23.65 1.96 7.00
N SER A 251 24.85 2.31 6.54
CA SER A 251 26.05 1.57 6.96
C SER A 251 26.17 1.67 8.48
N PRO A 252 26.49 0.57 9.15
CA PRO A 252 26.66 0.54 10.60
C PRO A 252 27.77 1.46 11.08
#